data_838eefb4866a1c0a4062aee5c14232a9
#
_entry.id   838eefb4866a1c0a4062aee5c14232a9
#
_cell.length_a   1.000
_cell.length_b   1.000
_cell.length_c   1.000
_cell.angle_alpha   90.00
_cell.angle_beta   90.00
_cell.angle_gamma   90.00
#
_symmetry.space_group_name_H-M   'P 1'
#
loop_
_entity.id
_entity.type
_entity.pdbx_description
1 polymer ?
#
loop_
_entity_poly.entity_id
_entity_poly.type
_entity_poly.pdbx_seq_one_letter_code
_entity_poly.pdbx_strand_id
1 'polypeptide(L)' 'MAISYNGLWKLLIDNGMNKGDLCKKTGISSSTMAKMTNGESVKLSVLERICEELDCDFADLVEYVKK' A
#
# COMPACT_ATOMS: atom_id res chain seq x y z
N MET A 1 4.22 13.73 -12.43
CA MET A 1 3.79 12.32 -12.48
C MET A 1 4.13 11.65 -11.16
N ALA A 2 3.15 11.02 -10.57
CA ALA A 2 3.36 10.40 -9.27
C ALA A 2 2.36 9.25 -9.06
N ILE A 3 2.76 8.32 -8.20
CA ILE A 3 1.88 7.26 -7.74
C ILE A 3 1.31 7.71 -6.41
N SER A 4 0.01 7.55 -6.24
CA SER A 4 -0.67 7.82 -4.97
C SER A 4 -1.10 6.51 -4.33
N TYR A 5 -0.82 6.35 -3.04
CA TYR A 5 -1.27 5.19 -2.27
C TYR A 5 -2.42 5.58 -1.32
N ASN A 6 -3.11 6.66 -1.62
CA ASN A 6 -4.20 7.15 -0.76
C ASN A 6 -5.28 6.09 -0.54
N GLY A 7 -5.59 5.29 -1.56
CA GLY A 7 -6.55 4.20 -1.40
C GLY A 7 -6.12 3.20 -0.34
N LEU A 8 -4.83 2.86 -0.33
CA LEU A 8 -4.28 1.97 0.69
C LEU A 8 -4.40 2.56 2.09
N TRP A 9 -4.04 3.84 2.25
CA TRP A 9 -4.11 4.49 3.56
C TRP A 9 -5.53 4.53 4.09
N LYS A 10 -6.52 4.78 3.21
CA LYS A 10 -7.92 4.75 3.59
C LYS A 10 -8.36 3.35 4.02
N LEU A 11 -7.92 2.31 3.30
CA LEU A 11 -8.24 0.93 3.66
C LEU A 11 -7.68 0.57 5.03
N LEU A 12 -6.47 1.02 5.34
CA LEU A 12 -5.87 0.76 6.64
C LEU A 12 -6.73 1.39 7.75
N ILE A 13 -7.15 2.63 7.54
CA ILE A 13 -8.01 3.32 8.51
C ILE A 13 -9.32 2.56 8.68
N ASP A 14 -9.94 2.15 7.58
CA ASP A 14 -11.20 1.42 7.60
C ASP A 14 -11.09 0.08 8.33
N ASN A 15 -9.92 -0.53 8.28
CA ASN A 15 -9.66 -1.82 8.93
C ASN A 15 -9.06 -1.67 10.34
N GLY A 16 -8.92 -0.45 10.82
CA GLY A 16 -8.34 -0.19 12.14
C GLY A 16 -6.88 -0.58 12.24
N MET A 17 -6.14 -0.51 11.13
CA MET A 17 -4.74 -0.90 11.06
C MET A 17 -3.84 0.32 10.84
N ASN A 18 -2.60 0.20 11.29
CA ASN A 18 -1.58 1.17 10.95
C ASN A 18 -0.55 0.52 10.00
N LYS A 19 0.43 1.29 9.55
CA LYS A 19 1.45 0.80 8.61
C LYS A 19 2.29 -0.32 9.22
N GLY A 20 2.59 -0.25 10.51
CA GLY A 20 3.31 -1.29 11.21
C GLY A 20 2.56 -2.60 11.23
N ASP A 21 1.24 -2.54 11.45
CA ASP A 21 0.39 -3.73 11.44
C ASP A 21 0.41 -4.39 10.06
N LEU A 22 0.33 -3.58 9.02
CA LEU A 22 0.36 -4.09 7.65
C LEU A 22 1.70 -4.77 7.35
N CYS A 23 2.81 -4.18 7.77
CA CYS A 23 4.13 -4.78 7.59
C CYS A 23 4.21 -6.14 8.27
N LYS A 24 3.69 -6.25 9.47
CA LYS A 24 3.71 -7.52 10.22
C LYS A 24 2.89 -8.60 9.51
N LYS A 25 1.72 -8.24 9.02
CA LYS A 25 0.80 -9.21 8.40
C LYS A 25 1.27 -9.66 7.02
N THR A 26 1.88 -8.76 6.27
CA THR A 26 2.29 -9.04 4.89
C THR A 26 3.75 -9.45 4.75
N GLY A 27 4.56 -9.20 5.76
CA GLY A 27 6.00 -9.43 5.68
C GLY A 27 6.75 -8.38 4.88
N ILE A 28 6.10 -7.26 4.56
CA ILE A 28 6.72 -6.16 3.84
C ILE A 28 7.71 -5.46 4.77
N SER A 29 8.89 -5.12 4.24
CA SER A 29 9.92 -4.45 5.03
C SER A 29 9.56 -2.99 5.30
N SER A 30 10.12 -2.43 6.36
CA SER A 30 9.90 -1.03 6.69
C SER A 30 10.46 -0.10 5.61
N SER A 31 11.54 -0.50 4.94
CA SER A 31 12.09 0.31 3.85
C SER A 31 11.15 0.37 2.66
N THR A 32 10.46 -0.73 2.33
CA THR A 32 9.45 -0.74 1.27
C THR A 32 8.27 0.14 1.67
N MET A 33 7.84 0.05 2.92
CA MET A 33 6.74 0.88 3.42
C MET A 33 7.11 2.37 3.36
N ALA A 34 8.36 2.72 3.64
CA ALA A 34 8.84 4.09 3.54
C ALA A 34 8.77 4.60 2.11
N LYS A 35 9.11 3.76 1.13
CA LYS A 35 8.98 4.11 -0.29
C LYS A 35 7.54 4.42 -0.65
N MET A 36 6.60 3.60 -0.18
CA MET A 36 5.18 3.82 -0.43
C MET A 36 4.71 5.12 0.20
N THR A 37 5.17 5.43 1.40
CA THR A 37 4.85 6.67 2.08
C THR A 37 5.33 7.88 1.27
N ASN A 38 6.47 7.75 0.59
CA ASN A 38 7.03 8.80 -0.25
C ASN A 38 6.46 8.84 -1.67
N GLY A 39 5.52 7.96 -2.00
CA GLY A 39 4.92 7.91 -3.33
C GLY A 39 5.82 7.28 -4.38
N GLU A 40 6.78 6.47 -3.97
CA GLU A 40 7.69 5.78 -4.88
C GLU A 40 7.10 4.45 -5.35
N SER A 41 7.58 3.99 -6.51
CA SER A 41 7.14 2.71 -7.06
C SER A 41 7.67 1.54 -6.23
N VAL A 42 6.85 0.50 -6.11
CA VAL A 42 7.25 -0.75 -5.47
C VAL A 42 6.92 -1.90 -6.41
N LYS A 43 7.42 -3.08 -6.12
CA LYS A 43 7.15 -4.26 -6.94
C LYS A 43 5.69 -4.66 -6.85
N LEU A 44 5.15 -5.18 -7.95
CA LEU A 44 3.78 -5.69 -7.97
C LEU A 44 3.57 -6.80 -6.94
N SER A 45 4.60 -7.59 -6.67
CA SER A 45 4.51 -8.66 -5.66
C SER A 45 4.19 -8.10 -4.27
N VAL A 46 4.67 -6.89 -3.96
CA VAL A 46 4.34 -6.22 -2.70
C VAL A 46 2.85 -5.89 -2.67
N LEU A 47 2.35 -5.33 -3.77
CA LEU A 47 0.93 -4.98 -3.89
C LEU A 47 0.04 -6.21 -3.85
N GLU A 48 0.48 -7.32 -4.45
CA GLU A 48 -0.25 -8.59 -4.40
C GLU A 48 -0.45 -9.06 -2.96
N ARG A 49 0.59 -8.99 -2.15
CA ARG A 49 0.52 -9.38 -0.75
C ARG A 49 -0.50 -8.54 0.01
N ILE A 50 -0.52 -7.25 -0.27
CA ILE A 50 -1.46 -6.33 0.37
C ILE A 50 -2.89 -6.67 -0.08
N CYS A 51 -3.09 -6.94 -1.37
CA CYS A 51 -4.40 -7.33 -1.89
C CYS A 51 -4.92 -8.59 -1.19
N GLU A 52 -4.07 -9.57 -0.99
CA GLU A 52 -4.45 -10.79 -0.31
C GLU A 52 -4.84 -10.54 1.15
N GLU A 53 -4.06 -9.72 1.82
CA GLU A 53 -4.29 -9.42 3.24
C GLU A 53 -5.55 -8.60 3.47
N LEU A 54 -5.81 -7.62 2.62
CA LEU A 54 -6.94 -6.70 2.77
C LEU A 54 -8.15 -7.07 1.91
N ASP A 55 -8.04 -8.16 1.16
CA ASP A 55 -9.09 -8.65 0.26
C ASP A 55 -9.58 -7.53 -0.67
N CYS A 56 -8.66 -6.98 -1.45
CA CYS A 56 -8.93 -5.87 -2.37
C CYS A 56 -8.17 -6.04 -3.68
N ASP A 57 -8.38 -5.12 -4.61
CA ASP A 57 -7.72 -5.13 -5.90
C ASP A 57 -6.66 -4.01 -5.96
N PHE A 58 -5.80 -4.06 -6.96
CA PHE A 58 -4.77 -3.04 -7.17
C PHE A 58 -5.36 -1.63 -7.27
N ALA A 59 -6.49 -1.50 -7.94
CA ALA A 59 -7.15 -0.21 -8.09
C ALA A 59 -7.60 0.40 -6.76
N ASP A 60 -7.79 -0.45 -5.75
CA ASP A 60 -8.17 0.01 -4.41
C ASP A 60 -6.96 0.56 -3.64
N LEU A 61 -5.75 0.23 -4.08
CA LEU A 61 -4.52 0.58 -3.38
C LEU A 61 -3.84 1.79 -3.96
N VAL A 62 -3.72 1.84 -5.29
CA VAL A 62 -2.89 2.82 -5.97
C VAL A 62 -3.64 3.54 -7.06
N GLU A 63 -3.16 4.73 -7.38
CA GLU A 63 -3.70 5.51 -8.47
C GLU A 63 -2.56 6.30 -9.10
N TYR A 64 -2.64 6.51 -10.41
CA TYR A 64 -1.65 7.32 -11.12
C TYR A 64 -2.13 8.76 -11.15
N VAL A 65 -1.31 9.66 -10.64
CA VAL A 65 -1.64 11.07 -10.58
C VAL A 65 -0.87 11.82 -11.66
N LYS A 66 -1.59 12.37 -12.59
CA LYS A 66 -1.02 13.24 -13.62
C LYS A 66 -0.93 14.66 -13.10
N LYS A 67 0.15 15.33 -13.48
CA LYS A 67 0.28 16.76 -13.24
C LYS A 67 0.25 17.53 -14.53
#